data_2652f45b86b979c16332aea6935dcecf
#
_entry.id   2652f45b86b979c16332aea6935dcecf
#
_cell.length_a   1.000
_cell.length_b   1.000
_cell.length_c   1.000
_cell.angle_alpha   90.00
_cell.angle_beta   90.00
_cell.angle_gamma   90.00
#
_symmetry.space_group_name_H-M   'P 1'
#
loop_
_entity.id
_entity.type
_entity.pdbx_description
1 polymer ?
#
loop_
_entity_poly.entity_id
_entity_poly.type
_entity_poly.pdbx_seq_one_letter_code
_entity_poly.pdbx_strand_id
1 'polypeptide(L)'
;MNHIDEGLAVLAKLNAPKEAYSAFCLHPLVQNDVDLASNEHLIEKYPHLNWQGAFEYRETANAYLAHRDIFSIDDIELSGNEAVNFALIADKVQNYKDFMLYHYGSHANSDRLFNYFHNWFDKLGITNKNLIDLLIHLMDNDYIKSMTDEVKSNLVARILTHTQIERESRK
;
A
#
# COMPACT_ATOMS: atom_id res chain seq x y z
N MET A 1 -6.57 12.36 -6.75
CA MET A 1 -5.62 11.28 -7.01
C MET A 1 -6.40 9.98 -6.97
N ASN A 2 -6.18 9.07 -7.90
CA ASN A 2 -6.98 7.86 -7.94
C ASN A 2 -6.17 6.69 -7.33
N HIS A 3 -6.48 6.34 -6.09
CA HIS A 3 -5.86 5.24 -5.35
C HIS A 3 -5.85 3.92 -6.16
N ILE A 4 -6.95 3.63 -6.85
CA ILE A 4 -7.09 2.41 -7.65
C ILE A 4 -6.12 2.41 -8.83
N ASP A 5 -6.06 3.48 -9.62
CA ASP A 5 -5.20 3.53 -10.80
C ASP A 5 -3.72 3.38 -10.45
N GLU A 6 -3.28 4.02 -9.36
CA GLU A 6 -1.90 3.90 -8.88
C GLU A 6 -1.58 2.49 -8.38
N GLY A 7 -2.47 1.88 -7.62
CA GLY A 7 -2.28 0.49 -7.19
C GLY A 7 -2.25 -0.50 -8.36
N LEU A 8 -3.10 -0.28 -9.38
CA LEU A 8 -3.05 -1.08 -10.61
C LEU A 8 -1.72 -0.91 -11.35
N ALA A 9 -1.13 0.28 -11.36
CA ALA A 9 0.19 0.51 -11.93
C ALA A 9 1.29 -0.24 -11.17
N VAL A 10 1.21 -0.30 -9.83
CA VAL A 10 2.12 -1.13 -9.01
C VAL A 10 1.95 -2.61 -9.35
N LEU A 11 0.72 -3.13 -9.39
CA LEU A 11 0.46 -4.53 -9.74
C LEU A 11 0.99 -4.89 -11.12
N ALA A 12 0.81 -4.00 -12.10
CA ALA A 12 1.34 -4.19 -13.46
C ALA A 12 2.88 -4.24 -13.47
N LYS A 13 3.54 -3.33 -12.73
CA LYS A 13 5.00 -3.28 -12.60
C LYS A 13 5.57 -4.55 -11.95
N LEU A 14 4.83 -5.15 -11.04
CA LEU A 14 5.19 -6.39 -10.34
C LEU A 14 4.86 -7.65 -11.16
N ASN A 15 4.19 -7.54 -12.31
CA ASN A 15 3.61 -8.66 -13.04
C ASN A 15 2.72 -9.55 -12.16
N ALA A 16 1.89 -8.90 -11.32
CA ALA A 16 1.04 -9.58 -10.36
C ALA A 16 0.01 -10.49 -11.05
N PRO A 17 -0.43 -11.58 -10.40
CA PRO A 17 -1.47 -12.45 -10.93
C PRO A 17 -2.81 -11.70 -11.09
N LYS A 18 -3.65 -12.16 -12.01
CA LYS A 18 -4.92 -11.51 -12.36
C LYS A 18 -5.85 -11.35 -11.14
N GLU A 19 -5.83 -12.29 -10.24
CA GLU A 19 -6.62 -12.32 -9.01
C GLU A 19 -6.26 -11.18 -8.06
N ALA A 20 -5.00 -10.71 -8.08
CA ALA A 20 -4.54 -9.57 -7.29
C ALA A 20 -5.22 -8.26 -7.72
N TYR A 21 -5.40 -8.05 -9.03
CA TYR A 21 -6.11 -6.87 -9.54
C TYR A 21 -7.56 -6.85 -9.07
N SER A 22 -8.22 -8.01 -9.10
CA SER A 22 -9.59 -8.14 -8.63
C SER A 22 -9.71 -7.87 -7.13
N ALA A 23 -8.87 -8.48 -6.31
CA ALA A 23 -8.83 -8.24 -4.87
C ALA A 23 -8.58 -6.76 -4.56
N PHE A 24 -7.60 -6.15 -5.24
CA PHE A 24 -7.26 -4.74 -5.07
C PHE A 24 -8.40 -3.80 -5.48
N CYS A 25 -9.07 -4.04 -6.62
CA CYS A 25 -10.18 -3.19 -7.05
C CYS A 25 -11.41 -3.28 -6.14
N LEU A 26 -11.65 -4.45 -5.54
CA LEU A 26 -12.82 -4.69 -4.70
C LEU A 26 -12.61 -4.31 -3.23
N HIS A 27 -11.36 -4.27 -2.75
CA HIS A 27 -11.09 -4.06 -1.32
C HIS A 27 -11.73 -2.81 -0.71
N PRO A 28 -11.80 -1.64 -1.40
CA PRO A 28 -12.40 -0.45 -0.79
C PRO A 28 -13.90 -0.59 -0.52
N LEU A 29 -14.57 -1.49 -1.26
CA LEU A 29 -16.01 -1.73 -1.09
C LEU A 29 -16.33 -2.52 0.20
N VAL A 30 -15.33 -3.18 0.77
CA VAL A 30 -15.49 -4.04 1.96
C VAL A 30 -14.45 -3.72 3.05
N GLN A 31 -13.75 -2.60 2.98
CA GLN A 31 -12.60 -2.29 3.81
C GLN A 31 -12.91 -2.26 5.31
N ASN A 32 -14.06 -1.73 5.69
CA ASN A 32 -14.56 -1.70 7.06
C ASN A 32 -16.04 -2.11 7.12
N ASP A 33 -16.62 -2.18 8.33
CA ASP A 33 -18.00 -2.63 8.51
C ASP A 33 -19.03 -1.70 7.87
N VAL A 34 -18.75 -0.40 7.82
CA VAL A 34 -19.64 0.60 7.19
C VAL A 34 -19.62 0.43 5.68
N ASP A 35 -18.43 0.28 5.09
CA ASP A 35 -18.27 0.05 3.65
C ASP A 35 -18.93 -1.26 3.25
N LEU A 36 -18.70 -2.34 4.01
CA LEU A 36 -19.33 -3.64 3.76
C LEU A 36 -20.86 -3.54 3.79
N ALA A 37 -21.43 -2.96 4.84
CA ALA A 37 -22.88 -2.83 4.97
C ALA A 37 -23.50 -1.98 3.83
N SER A 38 -22.79 -0.94 3.40
CA SER A 38 -23.24 -0.08 2.30
C SER A 38 -23.19 -0.76 0.94
N ASN A 39 -22.31 -1.74 0.76
CA ASN A 39 -22.02 -2.39 -0.52
C ASN A 39 -22.48 -3.86 -0.58
N GLU A 40 -23.15 -4.39 0.45
CA GLU A 40 -23.59 -5.80 0.51
C GLU A 40 -24.44 -6.17 -0.72
N HIS A 41 -25.28 -5.26 -1.18
CA HIS A 41 -26.09 -5.43 -2.38
C HIS A 41 -25.29 -5.68 -3.67
N LEU A 42 -24.01 -5.23 -3.72
CA LEU A 42 -23.11 -5.47 -4.86
C LEU A 42 -22.59 -6.90 -4.86
N ILE A 43 -22.41 -7.49 -3.68
CA ILE A 43 -21.96 -8.88 -3.53
C ILE A 43 -23.02 -9.81 -4.10
N GLU A 44 -24.28 -9.57 -3.75
CA GLU A 44 -25.42 -10.33 -4.28
C GLU A 44 -25.62 -10.14 -5.79
N LYS A 45 -25.48 -8.90 -6.25
CA LYS A 45 -25.65 -8.54 -7.67
C LYS A 45 -24.54 -9.07 -8.59
N TYR A 46 -23.31 -9.16 -8.08
CA TYR A 46 -22.13 -9.55 -8.83
C TYR A 46 -21.37 -10.73 -8.19
N PRO A 47 -22.03 -11.89 -7.95
CA PRO A 47 -21.43 -13.00 -7.20
C PRO A 47 -20.23 -13.66 -7.92
N HIS A 48 -20.05 -13.37 -9.21
CA HIS A 48 -18.94 -13.89 -10.02
C HIS A 48 -17.62 -13.14 -9.82
N LEU A 49 -17.64 -12.00 -9.11
CA LEU A 49 -16.41 -11.26 -8.78
C LEU A 49 -15.67 -11.94 -7.62
N ASN A 50 -14.36 -11.71 -7.53
CA ASN A 50 -13.51 -12.29 -6.50
C ASN A 50 -13.67 -11.59 -5.14
N TRP A 51 -14.86 -11.65 -4.56
CA TRP A 51 -15.12 -11.10 -3.23
C TRP A 51 -14.30 -11.77 -2.14
N GLN A 52 -14.03 -13.07 -2.28
CA GLN A 52 -13.20 -13.79 -1.31
C GLN A 52 -11.82 -13.15 -1.17
N GLY A 53 -11.16 -12.80 -2.28
CA GLY A 53 -9.87 -12.12 -2.24
C GLY A 53 -9.94 -10.74 -1.55
N ALA A 54 -11.03 -10.00 -1.75
CA ALA A 54 -11.24 -8.71 -1.08
C ALA A 54 -11.50 -8.86 0.42
N PHE A 55 -12.24 -9.88 0.85
CA PHE A 55 -12.45 -10.19 2.28
C PHE A 55 -11.16 -10.63 2.95
N GLU A 56 -10.40 -11.51 2.32
CA GLU A 56 -9.12 -11.97 2.85
C GLU A 56 -8.10 -10.82 2.94
N TYR A 57 -8.10 -9.91 1.95
CA TYR A 57 -7.34 -8.67 2.02
C TYR A 57 -7.73 -7.86 3.27
N ARG A 58 -9.05 -7.63 3.48
CA ARG A 58 -9.57 -6.91 4.64
C ARG A 58 -9.12 -7.51 5.96
N GLU A 59 -9.27 -8.82 6.11
CA GLU A 59 -8.87 -9.54 7.32
C GLU A 59 -7.39 -9.37 7.60
N THR A 60 -6.53 -9.61 6.59
CA THR A 60 -5.09 -9.49 6.70
C THR A 60 -4.66 -8.04 6.98
N ALA A 61 -5.21 -7.06 6.26
CA ALA A 61 -4.87 -5.65 6.45
C ALA A 61 -5.31 -5.11 7.82
N ASN A 62 -6.52 -5.49 8.29
CA ASN A 62 -7.09 -4.98 9.52
C ASN A 62 -6.52 -5.66 10.78
N ALA A 63 -5.93 -6.84 10.64
CA ALA A 63 -5.25 -7.51 11.75
C ALA A 63 -4.08 -6.69 12.29
N TYR A 64 -3.41 -5.91 11.42
CA TYR A 64 -2.29 -5.06 11.78
C TYR A 64 -2.48 -3.63 11.25
N LEU A 65 -3.12 -2.79 12.04
CA LEU A 65 -3.39 -1.38 11.71
C LEU A 65 -2.44 -0.43 12.46
N ALA A 66 -2.13 0.71 11.83
CA ALA A 66 -1.20 1.72 12.35
C ALA A 66 -1.55 2.30 13.73
N HIS A 67 -2.80 2.21 14.17
CA HIS A 67 -3.25 2.74 15.47
C HIS A 67 -3.14 1.73 16.63
N ARG A 68 -2.77 0.47 16.36
CA ARG A 68 -2.53 -0.52 17.43
C ARG A 68 -1.20 -0.22 18.12
N ASP A 69 -1.14 -0.50 19.41
CA ASP A 69 0.03 -0.23 20.26
C ASP A 69 1.20 -1.21 20.00
N ILE A 70 0.93 -2.31 19.32
CA ILE A 70 1.92 -3.37 19.03
C ILE A 70 2.35 -3.22 17.58
N PHE A 71 3.65 -2.95 17.37
CA PHE A 71 4.25 -2.68 16.06
C PHE A 71 5.47 -3.58 15.76
N SER A 72 5.44 -4.82 16.23
CA SER A 72 6.44 -5.78 15.81
C SER A 72 6.14 -6.30 14.40
N ILE A 73 7.19 -6.45 13.59
CA ILE A 73 7.07 -7.11 12.28
C ILE A 73 6.56 -8.56 12.43
N ASP A 74 6.85 -9.20 13.56
CA ASP A 74 6.45 -10.58 13.82
C ASP A 74 4.93 -10.72 14.01
N ASP A 75 4.24 -9.64 14.39
CA ASP A 75 2.79 -9.64 14.56
C ASP A 75 2.04 -9.63 13.22
N ILE A 76 2.72 -9.28 12.12
CA ILE A 76 2.11 -9.27 10.78
C ILE A 76 2.05 -10.70 10.26
N GLU A 77 0.84 -11.21 10.06
CA GLU A 77 0.59 -12.46 9.37
C GLU A 77 0.17 -12.16 7.92
N LEU A 78 0.92 -12.71 6.97
CA LEU A 78 0.57 -12.60 5.57
C LEU A 78 -0.54 -13.59 5.22
N SER A 79 -1.32 -13.26 4.18
CA SER A 79 -2.28 -14.20 3.62
C SER A 79 -1.56 -15.42 3.03
N GLY A 80 -2.18 -16.60 3.13
CA GLY A 80 -1.77 -17.78 2.38
C GLY A 80 -2.00 -17.64 0.87
N ASN A 81 -2.77 -16.64 0.44
CA ASN A 81 -3.07 -16.33 -0.94
C ASN A 81 -2.10 -15.27 -1.49
N GLU A 82 -1.21 -15.67 -2.37
CA GLU A 82 -0.22 -14.79 -2.97
C GLU A 82 -0.85 -13.57 -3.67
N ALA A 83 -2.01 -13.72 -4.31
CA ALA A 83 -2.71 -12.62 -4.96
C ALA A 83 -3.13 -11.52 -3.97
N VAL A 84 -3.53 -11.90 -2.76
CA VAL A 84 -3.85 -10.96 -1.67
C VAL A 84 -2.59 -10.23 -1.20
N ASN A 85 -1.46 -10.92 -1.09
CA ASN A 85 -0.20 -10.29 -0.71
C ASN A 85 0.28 -9.29 -1.78
N PHE A 86 0.08 -9.55 -3.08
CA PHE A 86 0.31 -8.57 -4.14
C PHE A 86 -0.61 -7.35 -4.01
N ALA A 87 -1.88 -7.54 -3.69
CA ALA A 87 -2.81 -6.44 -3.45
C ALA A 87 -2.38 -5.59 -2.25
N LEU A 88 -1.90 -6.22 -1.17
CA LEU A 88 -1.31 -5.53 0.00
C LEU A 88 -0.06 -4.73 -0.38
N ILE A 89 0.83 -5.27 -1.22
CA ILE A 89 1.99 -4.52 -1.73
C ILE A 89 1.54 -3.25 -2.45
N ALA A 90 0.58 -3.38 -3.37
CA ALA A 90 0.08 -2.24 -4.14
C ALA A 90 -0.51 -1.15 -3.24
N ASP A 91 -1.32 -1.54 -2.26
CA ASP A 91 -1.91 -0.63 -1.28
C ASP A 91 -0.85 0.07 -0.42
N LYS A 92 0.08 -0.70 0.15
CA LYS A 92 1.09 -0.13 1.05
C LYS A 92 2.06 0.80 0.31
N VAL A 93 2.47 0.46 -0.91
CA VAL A 93 3.35 1.31 -1.73
C VAL A 93 2.65 2.62 -2.11
N GLN A 94 1.40 2.54 -2.56
CA GLN A 94 0.62 3.72 -2.95
C GLN A 94 0.36 4.63 -1.73
N ASN A 95 -0.11 4.07 -0.62
CA ASN A 95 -0.36 4.81 0.61
C ASN A 95 0.93 5.40 1.21
N TYR A 96 2.05 4.69 1.15
CA TYR A 96 3.35 5.19 1.59
C TYR A 96 3.82 6.38 0.75
N LYS A 97 3.64 6.32 -0.58
CA LYS A 97 3.91 7.46 -1.46
C LYS A 97 3.11 8.69 -1.01
N ASP A 98 1.81 8.55 -0.80
CA ASP A 98 0.95 9.66 -0.36
C ASP A 98 1.32 10.16 1.04
N PHE A 99 1.62 9.25 1.95
CA PHE A 99 2.11 9.62 3.28
C PHE A 99 3.40 10.46 3.21
N MET A 100 4.38 10.03 2.42
CA MET A 100 5.64 10.75 2.28
C MET A 100 5.48 12.11 1.60
N LEU A 101 4.52 12.23 0.65
CA LEU A 101 4.24 13.46 -0.07
C LEU A 101 3.53 14.51 0.80
N TYR A 102 2.49 14.09 1.51
CA TYR A 102 1.52 15.02 2.09
C TYR A 102 1.53 15.08 3.60
N HIS A 103 2.03 14.05 4.28
CA HIS A 103 1.85 13.88 5.72
C HIS A 103 3.14 13.74 6.52
N TYR A 104 4.20 13.22 5.92
CA TYR A 104 5.45 12.98 6.63
C TYR A 104 6.07 14.29 7.15
N GLY A 105 6.39 14.31 8.45
CA GLY A 105 6.95 15.47 9.14
C GLY A 105 5.92 16.56 9.54
N SER A 106 4.67 16.46 9.07
CA SER A 106 3.58 17.38 9.48
C SER A 106 2.53 16.69 10.36
N HIS A 107 2.42 15.37 10.28
CA HIS A 107 1.48 14.58 11.06
C HIS A 107 2.07 14.19 12.42
N ALA A 108 1.29 14.30 13.49
CA ALA A 108 1.76 14.01 14.87
C ALA A 108 2.29 12.58 15.07
N ASN A 109 1.87 11.63 14.22
CA ASN A 109 2.27 10.23 14.28
C ASN A 109 3.20 9.84 13.11
N SER A 110 3.96 10.78 12.53
CA SER A 110 4.80 10.54 11.36
C SER A 110 5.75 9.36 11.56
N ASP A 111 6.47 9.30 12.66
CA ASP A 111 7.44 8.22 12.94
C ASP A 111 6.75 6.87 13.10
N ARG A 112 5.58 6.83 13.74
CA ARG A 112 4.79 5.62 13.90
C ARG A 112 4.28 5.10 12.56
N LEU A 113 3.75 5.99 11.71
CA LEU A 113 3.27 5.64 10.36
C LEU A 113 4.42 5.19 9.46
N PHE A 114 5.58 5.86 9.56
CA PHE A 114 6.77 5.46 8.84
C PHE A 114 7.17 4.02 9.21
N ASN A 115 7.27 3.72 10.51
CA ASN A 115 7.58 2.37 11.02
C ASN A 115 6.52 1.33 10.59
N TYR A 116 5.24 1.70 10.61
CA TYR A 116 4.15 0.86 10.15
C TYR A 116 4.35 0.41 8.70
N PHE A 117 4.63 1.34 7.78
CA PHE A 117 4.85 1.00 6.38
C PHE A 117 6.10 0.14 6.18
N HIS A 118 7.19 0.46 6.87
CA HIS A 118 8.42 -0.31 6.75
C HIS A 118 8.30 -1.73 7.31
N ASN A 119 7.56 -1.94 8.39
CA ASN A 119 7.25 -3.28 8.89
C ASN A 119 6.47 -4.10 7.85
N TRP A 120 5.50 -3.48 7.17
CA TRP A 120 4.78 -4.14 6.07
C TRP A 120 5.70 -4.48 4.89
N PHE A 121 6.58 -3.55 4.48
CA PHE A 121 7.51 -3.81 3.37
C PHE A 121 8.47 -4.94 3.70
N ASP A 122 9.02 -4.95 4.90
CA ASP A 122 9.93 -6.02 5.33
C ASP A 122 9.22 -7.37 5.38
N LYS A 123 7.98 -7.41 5.90
CA LYS A 123 7.17 -8.63 5.95
C LYS A 123 6.77 -9.15 4.58
N LEU A 124 6.42 -8.25 3.67
CA LEU A 124 6.08 -8.56 2.27
C LEU A 124 7.32 -8.86 1.40
N GLY A 125 8.52 -8.79 1.95
CA GLY A 125 9.77 -9.06 1.22
C GLY A 125 10.16 -7.96 0.22
N ILE A 126 9.65 -6.73 0.41
CA ILE A 126 9.98 -5.59 -0.45
C ILE A 126 11.33 -5.03 -0.04
N THR A 127 12.34 -5.24 -0.88
CA THR A 127 13.66 -4.65 -0.68
C THR A 127 13.64 -3.15 -0.91
N ASN A 128 14.64 -2.42 -0.37
CA ASN A 128 14.78 -0.98 -0.63
C ASN A 128 14.80 -0.65 -2.10
N LYS A 129 15.54 -1.44 -2.88
CA LYS A 129 15.63 -1.25 -4.32
C LYS A 129 14.26 -1.38 -4.98
N ASN A 130 13.52 -2.43 -4.64
CA ASN A 130 12.19 -2.65 -5.22
C ASN A 130 11.21 -1.54 -4.81
N LEU A 131 11.23 -1.10 -3.56
CA LEU A 131 10.40 0.01 -3.09
C LEU A 131 10.69 1.30 -3.87
N ILE A 132 11.97 1.63 -4.01
CA ILE A 132 12.42 2.81 -4.77
C ILE A 132 11.96 2.72 -6.22
N ASP A 133 12.17 1.58 -6.89
CA ASP A 133 11.77 1.37 -8.28
C ASP A 133 10.24 1.52 -8.46
N LEU A 134 9.44 1.05 -7.49
CA LEU A 134 7.98 1.21 -7.50
C LEU A 134 7.55 2.67 -7.27
N LEU A 135 8.19 3.36 -6.33
CA LEU A 135 7.90 4.77 -6.05
C LEU A 135 8.25 5.66 -7.25
N ILE A 136 9.41 5.45 -7.88
CA ILE A 136 9.79 6.16 -9.10
C ILE A 136 8.76 5.89 -10.19
N HIS A 137 8.36 4.63 -10.38
CA HIS A 137 7.36 4.27 -11.38
C HIS A 137 6.02 5.01 -11.16
N LEU A 138 5.57 5.15 -9.91
CA LEU A 138 4.36 5.91 -9.59
C LEU A 138 4.53 7.41 -9.82
N MET A 139 5.71 7.96 -9.57
CA MET A 139 5.98 9.39 -9.75
C MET A 139 6.20 9.78 -11.22
N ASP A 140 6.69 8.86 -12.05
CA ASP A 140 6.88 9.08 -13.49
C ASP A 140 5.57 8.94 -14.29
N ASN A 141 4.60 8.23 -13.75
CA ASN A 141 3.28 8.17 -14.35
C ASN A 141 2.55 9.52 -14.21
N ASP A 142 1.73 9.84 -15.20
CA ASP A 142 1.02 11.12 -15.42
C ASP A 142 0.25 11.72 -14.22
N TYR A 143 0.16 11.00 -13.11
CA TYR A 143 -0.59 11.39 -11.92
C TYR A 143 0.01 12.58 -11.16
N ILE A 144 1.30 12.89 -11.37
CA ILE A 144 2.01 14.02 -10.73
C ILE A 144 2.47 15.04 -11.77
N LYS A 145 1.81 15.12 -12.93
CA LYS A 145 2.13 16.10 -13.99
C LYS A 145 2.12 17.56 -13.54
N SER A 146 1.42 17.88 -12.46
CA SER A 146 1.38 19.24 -11.92
C SER A 146 2.60 19.63 -11.09
N MET A 147 3.48 18.70 -10.74
CA MET A 147 4.70 19.00 -10.01
C MET A 147 5.83 19.37 -10.96
N THR A 148 6.56 20.43 -10.62
CA THR A 148 7.79 20.77 -11.36
C THR A 148 8.84 19.66 -11.17
N ASP A 149 9.72 19.48 -12.15
CA ASP A 149 10.79 18.48 -12.09
C ASP A 149 11.70 18.65 -10.87
N GLU A 150 11.87 19.89 -10.40
CA GLU A 150 12.61 20.21 -9.18
C GLU A 150 11.93 19.65 -7.94
N VAL A 151 10.61 19.83 -7.81
CA VAL A 151 9.82 19.31 -6.68
C VAL A 151 9.84 17.78 -6.69
N LYS A 152 9.70 17.16 -7.85
CA LYS A 152 9.81 15.69 -8.01
C LYS A 152 11.18 15.18 -7.58
N SER A 153 12.26 15.82 -8.05
CA SER A 153 13.63 15.42 -7.71
C SER A 153 13.94 15.56 -6.22
N ASN A 154 13.50 16.65 -5.60
CA ASN A 154 13.68 16.87 -4.16
C ASN A 154 12.89 15.85 -3.33
N LEU A 155 11.68 15.50 -3.77
CA LEU A 155 10.85 14.51 -3.11
C LEU A 155 11.45 13.09 -3.22
N VAL A 156 11.88 12.71 -4.43
CA VAL A 156 12.59 11.44 -4.66
C VAL A 156 13.81 11.37 -3.76
N ALA A 157 14.66 12.40 -3.76
CA ALA A 157 15.86 12.46 -2.92
C ALA A 157 15.51 12.31 -1.43
N ARG A 158 14.45 12.97 -0.96
CA ARG A 158 13.98 12.89 0.43
C ARG A 158 13.49 11.49 0.78
N ILE A 159 12.66 10.87 -0.06
CA ILE A 159 12.18 9.49 0.14
C ILE A 159 13.36 8.52 0.18
N LEU A 160 14.29 8.64 -0.78
CA LEU A 160 15.48 7.79 -0.86
C LEU A 160 16.35 7.91 0.40
N THR A 161 16.62 9.13 0.82
CA THR A 161 17.48 9.40 1.98
C THR A 161 16.85 8.87 3.26
N HIS A 162 15.57 9.14 3.51
CA HIS A 162 14.90 8.66 4.71
C HIS A 162 14.72 7.14 4.71
N THR A 163 14.35 6.53 3.59
CA THR A 163 14.20 5.08 3.48
C THR A 163 15.54 4.37 3.72
N GLN A 164 16.65 4.94 3.24
CA GLN A 164 17.98 4.37 3.42
C GLN A 164 18.48 4.51 4.87
N ILE A 165 18.37 5.70 5.46
CA ILE A 165 18.83 5.97 6.83
C ILE A 165 18.10 5.10 7.85
N GLU A 166 16.78 5.00 7.75
CA GLU A 166 15.97 4.25 8.71
C GLU A 166 16.21 2.73 8.62
N ARG A 167 16.46 2.18 7.44
CA ARG A 167 16.80 0.77 7.31
C ARG A 167 18.21 0.42 7.74
N GLU A 168 19.16 1.37 7.65
CA GLU A 168 20.51 1.19 8.19
C GLU A 168 20.50 1.23 9.72
N SER A 169 19.61 2.02 10.34
CA SER A 169 19.47 2.11 11.80
C SER A 169 18.77 0.91 12.43
N ARG A 170 18.10 0.05 11.63
CA ARG A 170 17.40 -1.15 12.09
C ARG A 170 18.24 -2.44 12.02
N LYS A 171 19.45 -2.35 11.48
CA LYS A 171 20.41 -3.46 11.45
C LYS A 171 21.26 -3.49 12.72
#